data_ec4d0421ecba8e24cda383538f993528
#
_entry.id   ec4d0421ecba8e24cda383538f993528
#
_cell.length_a   1.000
_cell.length_b   1.000
_cell.length_c   1.000
_cell.angle_alpha   90.00
_cell.angle_beta   90.00
_cell.angle_gamma   90.00
#
_symmetry.space_group_name_H-M   'P 1'
#
loop_
_entity.id
_entity.type
_entity.pdbx_description
1 polymer ?
#
loop_
_entity_poly.entity_id
_entity_poly.type
_entity_poly.pdbx_seq_one_letter_code
_entity_poly.pdbx_strand_id
1 'polypeptide(L)'
;FGDALEDEMAAMGEPAPLDLRVNILKGSRDEAIVALAGESIEAAPTPLSPWGLRIAGRRLVSSGAAFQSGLVEIQDEGSQILAALVDARPQMRVADWCAGAGGKTLALAMTMRNGGHIVACDVSAPRLDGAVRRLRRAGVHNVERHLIEPGSKWAKRRAASFDRVLVDAPCTGT
;
A
#
# COMPACT_ATOMS: atom_id res chain seq x y z
N PHE A 1 25.19 -17.79 0.78
CA PHE A 1 24.20 -18.83 1.04
C PHE A 1 24.84 -20.21 1.34
N GLY A 2 26.08 -20.49 0.84
CA GLY A 2 26.75 -21.76 1.11
C GLY A 2 25.89 -22.95 0.70
N ASP A 3 25.76 -23.95 1.58
CA ASP A 3 25.03 -25.19 1.32
C ASP A 3 23.51 -24.97 1.15
N ALA A 4 22.99 -23.82 1.59
CA ALA A 4 21.56 -23.46 1.44
C ALA A 4 21.22 -22.82 0.09
N LEU A 5 22.19 -22.67 -0.86
CA LEU A 5 21.98 -21.95 -2.11
C LEU A 5 20.87 -22.57 -2.98
N GLU A 6 20.83 -23.90 -3.08
CA GLU A 6 19.82 -24.59 -3.89
C GLU A 6 18.41 -24.40 -3.32
N ASP A 7 18.26 -24.49 -2.01
CA ASP A 7 16.97 -24.29 -1.32
C ASP A 7 16.49 -22.84 -1.45
N GLU A 8 17.40 -21.87 -1.30
CA GLU A 8 17.10 -20.44 -1.48
C GLU A 8 16.69 -20.13 -2.93
N MET A 9 17.40 -20.69 -3.91
CA MET A 9 17.07 -20.52 -5.33
C MET A 9 15.72 -21.15 -5.68
N ALA A 10 15.41 -22.32 -5.12
CA ALA A 10 14.12 -22.97 -5.28
C ALA A 10 13.00 -22.11 -4.68
N ALA A 11 13.18 -21.59 -3.46
CA ALA A 11 12.21 -20.72 -2.79
C ALA A 11 11.97 -19.41 -3.57
N MET A 12 13.01 -18.82 -4.18
CA MET A 12 12.88 -17.63 -5.04
C MET A 12 12.16 -17.93 -6.36
N GLY A 13 12.15 -19.17 -6.82
CA GLY A 13 11.41 -19.62 -8.00
C GLY A 13 9.91 -19.84 -7.76
N GLU A 14 9.47 -19.91 -6.52
CA GLU A 14 8.07 -20.08 -6.16
C GLU A 14 7.25 -18.85 -6.57
N PRO A 15 6.03 -19.03 -7.10
CA PRO A 15 5.14 -17.91 -7.39
C PRO A 15 4.81 -17.13 -6.11
N ALA A 16 5.00 -15.81 -6.14
CA ALA A 16 4.61 -14.96 -5.02
C ALA A 16 3.11 -15.13 -4.68
N PRO A 17 2.75 -15.21 -3.40
CA PRO A 17 1.35 -15.28 -2.98
C PRO A 17 0.61 -13.99 -3.37
N LEU A 18 -0.69 -14.11 -3.60
CA LEU A 18 -1.55 -12.95 -3.81
C LEU A 18 -2.08 -12.45 -2.48
N ASP A 19 -1.53 -11.34 -2.01
CA ASP A 19 -1.97 -10.71 -0.77
C ASP A 19 -2.81 -9.46 -1.04
N LEU A 20 -3.80 -9.27 -0.18
CA LEU A 20 -4.68 -8.11 -0.16
C LEU A 20 -4.52 -7.36 1.16
N ARG A 21 -4.60 -6.05 1.11
CA ARG A 21 -4.77 -5.22 2.30
C ARG A 21 -6.23 -4.82 2.45
N VAL A 22 -6.81 -5.07 3.59
CA VAL A 22 -8.14 -4.58 3.96
C VAL A 22 -8.08 -3.08 4.25
N ASN A 23 -9.04 -2.33 3.74
CA ASN A 23 -9.20 -0.91 4.00
C ASN A 23 -10.10 -0.70 5.22
N ILE A 24 -9.50 -0.49 6.38
CA ILE A 24 -10.23 -0.30 7.64
C ILE A 24 -11.06 0.99 7.73
N LEU A 25 -10.99 1.86 6.71
CA LEU A 25 -11.94 2.97 6.56
C LEU A 25 -13.31 2.50 6.07
N LYS A 26 -13.39 1.28 5.51
CA LYS A 26 -14.60 0.75 4.86
C LYS A 26 -15.14 -0.51 5.52
N GLY A 27 -14.33 -1.22 6.27
CA GLY A 27 -14.76 -2.43 6.96
C GLY A 27 -13.62 -3.15 7.66
N SER A 28 -13.96 -4.14 8.42
CA SER A 28 -13.05 -5.01 9.15
C SER A 28 -12.46 -6.11 8.25
N ARG A 29 -11.46 -6.81 8.78
CA ARG A 29 -10.86 -7.95 8.10
C ARG A 29 -11.87 -9.12 7.94
N ASP A 30 -12.71 -9.33 8.95
CA ASP A 30 -13.72 -10.38 8.92
C ASP A 30 -14.82 -10.07 7.89
N GLU A 31 -15.27 -8.81 7.80
CA GLU A 31 -16.21 -8.38 6.76
C GLU A 31 -15.62 -8.54 5.36
N ALA A 32 -14.33 -8.28 5.18
CA ALA A 32 -13.64 -8.48 3.92
C ALA A 32 -13.56 -9.97 3.53
N ILE A 33 -13.30 -10.86 4.50
CA ILE A 33 -13.31 -12.32 4.27
C ILE A 33 -14.69 -12.78 3.82
N VAL A 34 -15.76 -12.33 4.49
CA VAL A 34 -17.13 -12.66 4.12
C VAL A 34 -17.47 -12.14 2.71
N ALA A 35 -17.09 -10.91 2.39
CA ALA A 35 -17.32 -10.32 1.07
C ALA A 35 -16.61 -11.11 -0.04
N LEU A 36 -15.34 -11.48 0.17
CA LEU A 36 -14.55 -12.29 -0.77
C LEU A 36 -15.12 -13.70 -0.93
N ALA A 37 -15.56 -14.32 0.16
CA ALA A 37 -16.22 -15.64 0.11
C ALA A 37 -17.49 -15.60 -0.73
N GLY A 38 -18.28 -14.52 -0.66
CA GLY A 38 -19.44 -14.27 -1.53
C GLY A 38 -19.08 -14.19 -3.02
N GLU A 39 -17.82 -13.87 -3.34
CA GLU A 39 -17.26 -13.85 -4.70
C GLU A 39 -16.54 -15.16 -5.07
N SER A 40 -16.70 -16.22 -4.28
CA SER A 40 -15.99 -17.51 -4.43
C SER A 40 -14.45 -17.36 -4.34
N ILE A 41 -13.97 -16.39 -3.57
CA ILE A 41 -12.57 -16.16 -3.29
C ILE A 41 -12.29 -16.55 -1.84
N GLU A 42 -11.50 -17.62 -1.67
CA GLU A 42 -11.04 -18.06 -0.35
C GLU A 42 -9.86 -17.14 0.09
N ALA A 43 -9.99 -16.56 1.27
CA ALA A 43 -9.01 -15.66 1.85
C ALA A 43 -8.78 -15.98 3.34
N ALA A 44 -7.52 -15.97 3.75
CA ALA A 44 -7.11 -16.15 5.15
C ALA A 44 -6.25 -14.98 5.63
N PRO A 45 -6.26 -14.65 6.93
CA PRO A 45 -5.36 -13.64 7.48
C PRO A 45 -3.90 -13.97 7.18
N THR A 46 -3.12 -12.94 6.79
CA THR A 46 -1.66 -13.08 6.71
C THR A 46 -1.04 -13.07 8.11
N PRO A 47 0.14 -13.70 8.32
CA PRO A 47 0.70 -13.89 9.65
C PRO A 47 1.15 -12.63 10.37
N LEU A 48 1.58 -11.60 9.63
CA LEU A 48 2.26 -10.44 10.21
C LEU A 48 1.45 -9.15 10.09
N SER A 49 0.77 -8.93 8.95
CA SER A 49 -0.01 -7.70 8.76
C SER A 49 -1.36 -7.77 9.50
N PRO A 50 -1.72 -6.74 10.30
CA PRO A 50 -3.03 -6.68 10.95
C PRO A 50 -4.19 -6.51 9.96
N TRP A 51 -3.90 -6.15 8.72
CA TRP A 51 -4.89 -5.88 7.66
C TRP A 51 -4.78 -6.85 6.49
N GLY A 52 -3.80 -7.74 6.53
CA GLY A 52 -3.48 -8.62 5.41
C GLY A 52 -4.43 -9.80 5.29
N LEU A 53 -4.75 -10.13 4.04
CA LEU A 53 -5.43 -11.35 3.64
C LEU A 53 -4.64 -12.01 2.52
N ARG A 54 -4.42 -13.31 2.61
CA ARG A 54 -3.80 -14.13 1.56
C ARG A 54 -4.86 -14.91 0.81
N ILE A 55 -4.81 -14.86 -0.50
CA ILE A 55 -5.76 -15.54 -1.37
C ILE A 55 -5.23 -16.92 -1.74
N ALA A 56 -6.07 -17.94 -1.65
CA ALA A 56 -5.76 -19.27 -2.12
C ALA A 56 -5.73 -19.31 -3.66
N GLY A 57 -4.57 -19.66 -4.22
CA GLY A 57 -4.36 -19.75 -5.67
C GLY A 57 -4.40 -18.40 -6.39
N ARG A 58 -4.37 -18.47 -7.74
CA ARG A 58 -4.45 -17.27 -8.59
C ARG A 58 -5.91 -16.95 -8.92
N ARG A 59 -6.37 -15.77 -8.51
CA ARG A 59 -7.73 -15.27 -8.76
C ARG A 59 -7.71 -13.84 -9.30
N LEU A 60 -8.65 -13.52 -10.17
CA LEU A 60 -8.83 -12.16 -10.66
C LEU A 60 -9.67 -11.35 -9.65
N VAL A 61 -9.00 -10.77 -8.65
CA VAL A 61 -9.65 -9.99 -7.58
C VAL A 61 -10.12 -8.63 -8.07
N SER A 62 -9.43 -8.03 -9.06
CA SER A 62 -9.64 -6.64 -9.47
C SER A 62 -11.01 -6.35 -10.09
N SER A 63 -11.73 -7.36 -10.57
CA SER A 63 -13.10 -7.23 -11.09
C SER A 63 -14.17 -7.44 -10.03
N GLY A 64 -13.81 -7.96 -8.84
CA GLY A 64 -14.74 -8.27 -7.76
C GLY A 64 -15.29 -7.02 -7.05
N ALA A 65 -16.46 -7.16 -6.44
CA ALA A 65 -17.15 -6.07 -5.74
C ALA A 65 -16.34 -5.56 -4.53
N ALA A 66 -15.68 -6.45 -3.78
CA ALA A 66 -14.83 -6.10 -2.65
C ALA A 66 -13.66 -5.18 -3.08
N PHE A 67 -13.07 -5.42 -4.25
CA PHE A 67 -12.03 -4.56 -4.79
C PHE A 67 -12.61 -3.27 -5.37
N GLN A 68 -13.69 -3.35 -6.15
CA GLN A 68 -14.31 -2.20 -6.81
C GLN A 68 -14.91 -1.21 -5.80
N SER A 69 -15.42 -1.69 -4.68
CA SER A 69 -15.86 -0.83 -3.57
C SER A 69 -14.72 -0.20 -2.78
N GLY A 70 -13.48 -0.70 -2.96
CA GLY A 70 -12.30 -0.26 -2.22
C GLY A 70 -12.22 -0.82 -0.80
N LEU A 71 -12.95 -1.91 -0.51
CA LEU A 71 -12.83 -2.64 0.75
C LEU A 71 -11.48 -3.35 0.85
N VAL A 72 -10.96 -3.85 -0.27
CA VAL A 72 -9.64 -4.45 -0.37
C VAL A 72 -8.80 -3.82 -1.46
N GLU A 73 -7.47 -3.87 -1.28
CA GLU A 73 -6.46 -3.41 -2.23
C GLU A 73 -5.41 -4.49 -2.42
N ILE A 74 -4.94 -4.73 -3.65
CA ILE A 74 -3.85 -5.66 -3.91
C ILE A 74 -2.54 -5.05 -3.41
N GLN A 75 -1.96 -5.67 -2.40
CA GLN A 75 -0.67 -5.27 -1.84
C GLN A 75 -0.06 -6.43 -1.06
N ASP A 76 1.20 -6.74 -1.31
CA ASP A 76 1.94 -7.76 -0.58
C ASP A 76 2.07 -7.42 0.91
N GLU A 77 2.21 -8.46 1.74
CA GLU A 77 2.26 -8.30 3.19
C GLU A 77 3.45 -7.46 3.65
N GLY A 78 4.63 -7.62 3.01
CA GLY A 78 5.83 -6.84 3.35
C GLY A 78 5.61 -5.34 3.15
N SER A 79 5.00 -4.94 2.04
CA SER A 79 4.63 -3.53 1.79
C SER A 79 3.61 -3.00 2.80
N GLN A 80 2.70 -3.85 3.28
CA GLN A 80 1.75 -3.46 4.34
C GLN A 80 2.46 -3.20 5.66
N ILE A 81 3.42 -4.06 6.03
CA ILE A 81 4.22 -3.93 7.26
C ILE A 81 5.08 -2.67 7.19
N LEU A 82 5.74 -2.39 6.05
CA LEU A 82 6.51 -1.16 5.87
C LEU A 82 5.65 0.08 6.12
N ALA A 83 4.42 0.10 5.61
CA ALA A 83 3.51 1.21 5.87
C ALA A 83 3.07 1.28 7.35
N ALA A 84 2.89 0.13 8.03
CA ALA A 84 2.57 0.07 9.45
C ALA A 84 3.70 0.61 10.33
N LEU A 85 4.97 0.30 9.98
CA LEU A 85 6.16 0.75 10.72
C LEU A 85 6.36 2.27 10.70
N VAL A 86 5.76 2.98 9.75
CA VAL A 86 5.75 4.46 9.74
C VAL A 86 5.04 5.02 10.97
N ASP A 87 4.14 4.26 11.56
CA ASP A 87 3.31 4.69 12.70
C ASP A 87 2.61 6.03 12.43
N ALA A 88 2.05 6.17 11.23
CA ALA A 88 1.31 7.36 10.85
C ALA A 88 -0.03 7.41 11.59
N ARG A 89 -0.29 8.51 12.31
CA ARG A 89 -1.45 8.69 13.17
C ARG A 89 -2.32 9.86 12.70
N PRO A 90 -3.61 9.92 13.08
CA PRO A 90 -4.45 11.08 12.83
C PRO A 90 -3.76 12.38 13.25
N GLN A 91 -3.99 13.46 12.49
CA GLN A 91 -3.45 14.82 12.69
C GLN A 91 -1.96 15.00 12.30
N MET A 92 -1.20 13.93 12.05
CA MET A 92 0.18 14.04 11.58
C MET A 92 0.27 14.59 10.14
N ARG A 93 1.44 15.15 9.84
CA ARG A 93 1.87 15.47 8.48
C ARG A 93 2.88 14.43 8.04
N VAL A 94 2.56 13.71 6.97
CA VAL A 94 3.36 12.58 6.50
C VAL A 94 3.81 12.83 5.05
N ALA A 95 5.06 12.52 4.73
CA ALA A 95 5.53 12.48 3.36
C ALA A 95 5.73 11.02 2.93
N ASP A 96 5.16 10.63 1.79
CA ASP A 96 5.49 9.41 1.06
C ASP A 96 6.35 9.83 -0.14
N TRP A 97 7.69 9.65 -0.04
CA TRP A 97 8.64 10.30 -0.94
C TRP A 97 8.73 9.64 -2.31
N CYS A 98 8.52 8.35 -2.40
CA CYS A 98 8.50 7.59 -3.65
C CYS A 98 7.15 6.87 -3.80
N ALA A 99 6.07 7.65 -3.78
CA ALA A 99 4.71 7.14 -3.62
C ALA A 99 4.23 6.24 -4.76
N GLY A 100 4.80 6.40 -5.96
CA GLY A 100 4.38 5.65 -7.14
C GLY A 100 2.88 5.80 -7.41
N ALA A 101 2.19 4.69 -7.60
CA ALA A 101 0.73 4.66 -7.77
C ALA A 101 -0.05 4.67 -6.44
N GLY A 102 0.59 5.03 -5.32
CA GLY A 102 -0.06 5.30 -4.04
C GLY A 102 -0.38 4.08 -3.18
N GLY A 103 0.26 2.94 -3.39
CA GLY A 103 -0.03 1.73 -2.60
C GLY A 103 0.20 1.92 -1.10
N LYS A 104 1.37 2.43 -0.72
CA LYS A 104 1.70 2.75 0.67
C LYS A 104 1.01 4.02 1.16
N THR A 105 0.85 5.03 0.29
CA THR A 105 0.05 6.24 0.58
C THR A 105 -1.36 5.87 1.07
N LEU A 106 -2.04 4.92 0.41
CA LEU A 106 -3.36 4.42 0.81
C LEU A 106 -3.34 3.78 2.20
N ALA A 107 -2.30 3.02 2.52
CA ALA A 107 -2.15 2.41 3.84
C ALA A 107 -1.94 3.47 4.93
N LEU A 108 -1.10 4.49 4.67
CA LEU A 108 -0.89 5.62 5.57
C LEU A 108 -2.19 6.40 5.82
N ALA A 109 -2.94 6.72 4.76
CA ALA A 109 -4.21 7.43 4.87
C ALA A 109 -5.23 6.64 5.69
N MET A 110 -5.26 5.32 5.53
CA MET A 110 -6.10 4.40 6.30
C MET A 110 -5.74 4.42 7.79
N THR A 111 -4.46 4.30 8.16
CA THR A 111 -4.02 4.34 9.56
C THR A 111 -4.26 5.71 10.18
N MET A 112 -4.13 6.77 9.40
CA MET A 112 -4.46 8.14 9.81
C MET A 112 -5.97 8.42 9.86
N ARG A 113 -6.83 7.48 9.48
CA ARG A 113 -8.30 7.63 9.44
C ARG A 113 -8.74 8.87 8.64
N ASN A 114 -8.06 9.14 7.53
CA ASN A 114 -8.23 10.37 6.74
C ASN A 114 -7.97 11.67 7.51
N GLY A 115 -7.40 11.62 8.71
CA GLY A 115 -7.03 12.80 9.50
C GLY A 115 -5.60 13.24 9.19
N GLY A 116 -5.29 14.52 9.43
CA GLY A 116 -3.97 15.08 9.10
C GLY A 116 -3.76 15.28 7.60
N HIS A 117 -2.51 15.23 7.15
CA HIS A 117 -2.15 15.54 5.76
C HIS A 117 -1.02 14.65 5.25
N ILE A 118 -1.19 14.05 4.08
CA ILE A 118 -0.16 13.25 3.41
C ILE A 118 0.26 13.96 2.13
N VAL A 119 1.58 14.10 1.92
CA VAL A 119 2.11 14.51 0.63
C VAL A 119 2.75 13.30 -0.05
N ALA A 120 2.10 12.83 -1.11
CA ALA A 120 2.57 11.73 -1.95
C ALA A 120 3.44 12.30 -3.07
N CYS A 121 4.75 12.09 -2.96
CA CYS A 121 5.75 12.62 -3.88
C CYS A 121 6.24 11.51 -4.82
N ASP A 122 6.42 11.84 -6.09
CA ASP A 122 7.10 10.98 -7.07
C ASP A 122 7.70 11.83 -8.19
N VAL A 123 8.68 11.30 -8.90
CA VAL A 123 9.26 11.93 -10.11
C VAL A 123 8.46 11.60 -11.37
N SER A 124 7.50 10.69 -11.30
CA SER A 124 6.68 10.20 -12.41
C SER A 124 5.24 10.69 -12.32
N ALA A 125 4.89 11.67 -13.13
CA ALA A 125 3.52 12.16 -13.24
C ALA A 125 2.50 11.04 -13.58
N PRO A 126 2.76 10.12 -14.53
CA PRO A 126 1.83 9.03 -14.82
C PRO A 126 1.55 8.11 -13.63
N ARG A 127 2.55 7.87 -12.75
CA ARG A 127 2.37 7.08 -11.53
C ARG A 127 1.46 7.81 -10.54
N LEU A 128 1.71 9.09 -10.30
CA LEU A 128 0.87 9.93 -9.42
C LEU A 128 -0.57 10.04 -9.95
N ASP A 129 -0.76 10.11 -11.27
CA ASP A 129 -2.10 10.13 -11.87
C ASP A 129 -2.81 8.79 -11.72
N GLY A 130 -2.07 7.68 -11.78
CA GLY A 130 -2.58 6.36 -11.46
C GLY A 130 -3.14 6.24 -10.04
N ALA A 131 -2.61 6.99 -9.08
CA ALA A 131 -3.09 7.01 -7.70
C ALA A 131 -4.49 7.61 -7.56
N VAL A 132 -4.92 8.53 -8.44
CA VAL A 132 -6.21 9.26 -8.30
C VAL A 132 -7.40 8.31 -8.19
N ARG A 133 -7.50 7.35 -9.11
CA ARG A 133 -8.61 6.37 -9.11
C ARG A 133 -8.58 5.50 -7.87
N ARG A 134 -7.38 5.10 -7.43
CA ARG A 134 -7.19 4.27 -6.24
C ARG A 134 -7.59 5.01 -4.97
N LEU A 135 -7.13 6.26 -4.79
CA LEU A 135 -7.49 7.13 -3.68
C LEU A 135 -9.02 7.33 -3.60
N ARG A 136 -9.66 7.64 -4.74
CA ARG A 136 -11.12 7.79 -4.82
C ARG A 136 -11.85 6.50 -4.44
N ARG A 137 -11.45 5.36 -5.00
CA ARG A 137 -12.03 4.06 -4.72
C ARG A 137 -11.91 3.71 -3.23
N ALA A 138 -10.75 3.98 -2.62
CA ALA A 138 -10.52 3.73 -1.20
C ALA A 138 -11.22 4.72 -0.26
N GLY A 139 -11.80 5.82 -0.77
CA GLY A 139 -12.42 6.86 0.05
C GLY A 139 -11.40 7.74 0.77
N VAL A 140 -10.19 7.88 0.20
CA VAL A 140 -9.10 8.68 0.77
C VAL A 140 -9.16 10.11 0.22
N HIS A 141 -9.08 11.10 1.12
CA HIS A 141 -9.22 12.52 0.77
C HIS A 141 -8.21 13.46 1.45
N ASN A 142 -7.29 12.94 2.28
CA ASN A 142 -6.27 13.73 2.99
C ASN A 142 -4.90 13.69 2.30
N VAL A 143 -4.85 13.39 0.99
CA VAL A 143 -3.61 13.24 0.21
C VAL A 143 -3.47 14.34 -0.82
N GLU A 144 -2.37 15.08 -0.73
CA GLU A 144 -1.83 15.95 -1.78
C GLU A 144 -0.82 15.16 -2.62
N ARG A 145 -0.91 15.23 -3.95
CA ARG A 145 0.09 14.64 -4.86
C ARG A 145 1.08 15.70 -5.29
N HIS A 146 2.36 15.42 -5.22
CA HIS A 146 3.41 16.35 -5.57
C HIS A 146 4.42 15.71 -6.53
N LEU A 147 4.51 16.29 -7.75
CA LEU A 147 5.53 15.90 -8.71
C LEU A 147 6.87 16.54 -8.33
N ILE A 148 7.89 15.72 -8.14
CA ILE A 148 9.26 16.18 -7.88
C ILE A 148 9.94 16.44 -9.23
N GLU A 149 10.20 17.69 -9.51
CA GLU A 149 10.95 18.09 -10.71
C GLU A 149 12.47 18.09 -10.45
N PRO A 150 13.30 17.80 -11.49
CA PRO A 150 14.75 17.91 -11.39
C PRO A 150 15.19 19.31 -10.92
N GLY A 151 16.08 19.37 -9.93
CA GLY A 151 16.56 20.63 -9.36
C GLY A 151 15.57 21.35 -8.43
N SER A 152 14.41 20.76 -8.16
CA SER A 152 13.42 21.32 -7.24
C SER A 152 14.00 21.55 -5.84
N LYS A 153 13.76 22.73 -5.29
CA LYS A 153 14.08 23.06 -3.89
C LYS A 153 12.95 22.73 -2.92
N TRP A 154 11.94 22.00 -3.38
CA TRP A 154 10.73 21.72 -2.59
C TRP A 154 11.06 21.01 -1.27
N ALA A 155 11.84 19.92 -1.31
CA ALA A 155 12.25 19.18 -0.11
C ALA A 155 13.02 20.08 0.88
N LYS A 156 13.94 20.92 0.37
CA LYS A 156 14.70 21.86 1.21
C LYS A 156 13.78 22.88 1.89
N ARG A 157 12.76 23.37 1.20
CA ARG A 157 11.77 24.31 1.75
C ARG A 157 10.85 23.66 2.77
N ARG A 158 10.70 22.35 2.72
CA ARG A 158 9.87 21.54 3.62
C ARG A 158 10.67 20.81 4.69
N ALA A 159 11.95 21.17 4.87
CA ALA A 159 12.77 20.61 5.96
C ALA A 159 12.05 20.76 7.32
N ALA A 160 12.06 19.71 8.12
CA ALA A 160 11.41 19.63 9.44
C ALA A 160 9.90 19.94 9.45
N SER A 161 9.19 19.79 8.31
CA SER A 161 7.75 20.07 8.23
C SER A 161 6.86 18.83 8.28
N PHE A 162 7.44 17.63 8.42
CA PHE A 162 6.73 16.38 8.50
C PHE A 162 7.03 15.65 9.80
N ASP A 163 6.02 15.02 10.38
CA ASP A 163 6.15 14.16 11.57
C ASP A 163 6.73 12.79 11.20
N ARG A 164 6.43 12.32 10.00
CA ARG A 164 6.91 11.05 9.44
C ARG A 164 7.26 11.19 7.97
N VAL A 165 8.29 10.46 7.54
CA VAL A 165 8.67 10.38 6.12
C VAL A 165 8.88 8.91 5.79
N LEU A 166 8.16 8.42 4.79
CA LEU A 166 8.38 7.12 4.17
C LEU A 166 9.21 7.32 2.90
N VAL A 167 10.31 6.58 2.79
CA VAL A 167 11.14 6.54 1.58
C VAL A 167 11.24 5.08 1.13
N ASP A 168 10.37 4.71 0.20
CA ASP A 168 10.39 3.42 -0.48
C ASP A 168 11.04 3.63 -1.85
N ALA A 169 12.35 3.80 -1.84
CA ALA A 169 13.11 4.19 -3.02
C ALA A 169 13.14 3.06 -4.06
N PRO A 170 13.02 3.38 -5.37
CA PRO A 170 13.17 2.40 -6.42
C PRO A 170 14.57 1.77 -6.37
N CYS A 171 14.62 0.46 -6.58
CA CYS A 171 15.86 -0.29 -6.73
C CYS A 171 15.87 -1.00 -8.08
N THR A 172 16.98 -1.67 -8.41
CA THR A 172 17.12 -2.44 -9.66
C THR A 172 16.21 -3.65 -9.74
N GLY A 173 15.68 -4.10 -8.59
CA GLY A 173 14.83 -5.29 -8.52
C GLY A 173 15.59 -6.60 -8.69
N THR A 174 16.92 -6.57 -8.48
CA THR A 174 17.82 -7.73 -8.53
C THR A 174 18.13 -8.24 -7.13
#